data_45b511be4f8b98fc324dd0749492cce8
#
_entry.id   45b511be4f8b98fc324dd0749492cce8
#
_cell.length_a   1.000
_cell.length_b   1.000
_cell.length_c   1.000
_cell.angle_alpha   90.00
_cell.angle_beta   90.00
_cell.angle_gamma   90.00
#
_symmetry.space_group_name_H-M   'P 1'
#
loop_
_entity.id
_entity.type
_entity.pdbx_description
1 polymer ?
#
loop_
_entity_poly.entity_id
_entity_poly.type
_entity_poly.pdbx_seq_one_letter_code
_entity_poly.pdbx_strand_id
1 'polypeptide(L)'
;FYWYKNNILINHFSNIVSKKNTFMIFGILSAILLTIHSILLGLETDIKIFKLLRRVVLVGFIIFEIIAQSLLILNFYRLKNELKNYFNLSVLKIKTLLVSILASVAIISIPFLIKIGNVHFKHGLEWNYFLGVILFYLLTNFFWKKNI
;
A
#
# COMPACT_ATOMS: atom_id res chain seq x y z
N PHE A 1 -10.76 5.19 6.31
CA PHE A 1 -11.92 5.42 5.44
C PHE A 1 -11.81 4.64 4.11
N TYR A 2 -10.72 4.80 3.34
CA TYR A 2 -10.49 4.12 2.05
C TYR A 2 -10.64 2.59 2.13
N TRP A 3 -9.89 1.95 3.01
CA TRP A 3 -9.90 0.49 3.19
C TRP A 3 -11.27 -0.04 3.62
N TYR A 4 -11.93 0.68 4.53
CA TYR A 4 -13.26 0.33 5.02
C TYR A 4 -14.34 0.40 3.93
N LYS A 5 -14.37 1.48 3.13
CA LYS A 5 -15.32 1.61 2.01
C LYS A 5 -15.15 0.51 0.97
N ASN A 6 -13.90 0.21 0.57
CA ASN A 6 -13.64 -0.88 -0.37
C ASN A 6 -14.05 -2.24 0.20
N ASN A 7 -13.90 -2.44 1.51
CA ASN A 7 -14.31 -3.68 2.17
C ASN A 7 -15.84 -3.86 2.15
N ILE A 8 -16.61 -2.81 2.45
CA ILE A 8 -18.09 -2.86 2.37
C ILE A 8 -18.51 -3.20 0.95
N LEU A 9 -17.94 -2.54 -0.04
CA LEU A 9 -18.29 -2.76 -1.45
C LEU A 9 -17.97 -4.18 -1.90
N ILE A 10 -16.79 -4.68 -1.61
CA ILE A 10 -16.38 -6.04 -1.96
C ILE A 10 -17.30 -7.06 -1.28
N ASN A 11 -17.63 -6.86 0.00
CA ASN A 11 -18.51 -7.77 0.73
C ASN A 11 -19.96 -7.73 0.24
N HIS A 12 -20.44 -6.59 -0.29
CA HIS A 12 -21.77 -6.47 -0.86
C HIS A 12 -21.93 -7.29 -2.15
N PHE A 13 -20.90 -7.30 -3.00
CA PHE A 13 -20.91 -8.03 -4.27
C PHE A 13 -20.41 -9.47 -4.14
N SER A 14 -19.70 -9.82 -3.07
CA SER A 14 -19.20 -11.17 -2.85
C SER A 14 -20.21 -12.02 -2.06
N ASN A 15 -21.30 -12.41 -2.69
CA ASN A 15 -22.27 -13.35 -2.08
C ASN A 15 -21.70 -14.76 -1.82
N ILE A 16 -20.49 -15.08 -2.33
CA ILE A 16 -19.97 -16.46 -2.40
C ILE A 16 -18.56 -16.61 -1.80
N VAL A 17 -17.81 -15.55 -1.63
CA VAL A 17 -16.43 -15.67 -1.15
C VAL A 17 -16.33 -15.19 0.28
N SER A 18 -15.91 -16.11 1.16
CA SER A 18 -15.51 -15.86 2.55
C SER A 18 -15.14 -14.39 2.78
N LYS A 19 -15.83 -13.72 3.71
CA LYS A 19 -15.57 -12.34 4.18
C LYS A 19 -14.12 -12.18 4.63
N LYS A 20 -13.18 -12.11 3.71
CA LYS A 20 -11.77 -11.90 4.03
C LYS A 20 -11.48 -10.41 4.14
N ASN A 21 -11.65 -9.87 5.33
CA ASN A 21 -11.27 -8.49 5.67
C ASN A 21 -9.73 -8.30 5.73
N THR A 22 -8.96 -9.27 5.24
CA THR A 22 -7.50 -9.32 5.39
C THR A 22 -6.82 -8.08 4.79
N PHE A 23 -7.22 -7.66 3.59
CA PHE A 23 -6.64 -6.46 2.97
C PHE A 23 -6.93 -5.19 3.77
N MET A 24 -8.13 -5.10 4.37
CA MET A 24 -8.51 -3.97 5.23
C MET A 24 -7.65 -3.93 6.49
N ILE A 25 -7.43 -5.07 7.13
CA ILE A 25 -6.60 -5.16 8.34
C ILE A 25 -5.18 -4.70 8.04
N PHE A 26 -4.55 -5.23 6.98
CA PHE A 26 -3.20 -4.80 6.58
C PHE A 26 -3.15 -3.32 6.19
N GLY A 27 -4.17 -2.80 5.51
CA GLY A 27 -4.25 -1.39 5.16
C GLY A 27 -4.41 -0.45 6.36
N ILE A 28 -5.15 -0.86 7.39
CA ILE A 28 -5.26 -0.09 8.64
C ILE A 28 -3.93 -0.16 9.42
N LEU A 29 -3.31 -1.34 9.50
CA LEU A 29 -2.01 -1.49 10.16
C LEU A 29 -0.93 -0.66 9.47
N SER A 30 -0.89 -0.62 8.13
CA SER A 30 0.04 0.24 7.39
C SER A 30 -0.16 1.72 7.73
N ALA A 31 -1.41 2.19 7.79
CA ALA A 31 -1.72 3.57 8.14
C ALA A 31 -1.28 3.93 9.58
N ILE A 32 -1.48 3.01 10.54
CA ILE A 32 -1.00 3.18 11.92
C ILE A 32 0.53 3.28 11.95
N LEU A 33 1.23 2.38 11.27
CA LEU A 33 2.69 2.41 11.20
C LEU A 33 3.22 3.68 10.55
N LEU A 34 2.56 4.17 9.48
CA LEU A 34 2.93 5.44 8.86
C LEU A 34 2.78 6.62 9.83
N THR A 35 1.70 6.64 10.61
CA THR A 35 1.48 7.67 11.64
C THR A 35 2.56 7.61 12.71
N ILE A 36 2.88 6.42 13.21
CA ILE A 36 3.96 6.23 14.18
C ILE A 36 5.30 6.68 13.59
N HIS A 37 5.59 6.33 12.34
CA HIS A 37 6.80 6.75 11.65
C HIS A 37 6.91 8.28 11.57
N SER A 38 5.82 8.96 11.24
CA SER A 38 5.77 10.44 11.15
C SER A 38 6.04 11.09 12.51
N ILE A 39 5.50 10.54 13.61
CA ILE A 39 5.76 11.01 14.97
C ILE A 39 7.24 10.80 15.33
N LEU A 40 7.79 9.61 15.04
CA LEU A 40 9.19 9.28 15.31
C LEU A 40 10.18 10.14 14.50
N LEU A 41 9.76 10.64 13.31
CA LEU A 41 10.56 11.57 12.51
C LEU A 41 10.68 12.95 13.16
N GLY A 42 9.62 13.41 13.83
CA GLY A 42 9.61 14.69 14.54
C GLY A 42 10.40 14.69 15.84
N LEU A 43 10.80 13.51 16.34
CA LEU A 43 11.61 13.39 17.54
C LEU A 43 13.12 13.41 17.19
N GLU A 44 13.78 14.52 17.45
CA GLU A 44 15.23 14.65 17.32
C GLU A 44 15.94 13.92 18.49
N THR A 45 16.15 12.62 18.33
CA THR A 45 16.89 11.81 19.30
C THR A 45 18.06 11.12 18.66
N ASP A 46 19.25 11.28 19.23
CA ASP A 46 20.48 10.61 18.78
C ASP A 46 20.60 9.16 19.27
N ILE A 47 19.63 8.69 20.03
CA ILE A 47 19.62 7.36 20.63
C ILE A 47 19.53 6.29 19.51
N LYS A 48 20.48 5.36 19.48
CA LYS A 48 20.57 4.28 18.47
C LYS A 48 19.28 3.45 18.37
N ILE A 49 18.59 3.21 19.49
CA ILE A 49 17.34 2.46 19.56
C ILE A 49 16.24 3.16 18.78
N PHE A 50 16.11 4.49 18.88
CA PHE A 50 15.11 5.25 18.11
C PHE A 50 15.38 5.21 16.60
N LYS A 51 16.64 5.26 16.18
CA LYS A 51 17.02 5.12 14.76
C LYS A 51 16.66 3.73 14.23
N LEU A 52 16.83 2.69 15.04
CA LEU A 52 16.43 1.32 14.68
C LEU A 52 14.90 1.19 14.61
N LEU A 53 14.18 1.65 15.63
CA LEU A 53 12.72 1.61 15.71
C LEU A 53 12.09 2.30 14.50
N ARG A 54 12.56 3.49 14.14
CA ARG A 54 12.09 4.24 12.96
C ARG A 54 12.24 3.43 11.66
N ARG A 55 13.34 2.71 11.49
CA ARG A 55 13.55 1.83 10.33
C ARG A 55 12.60 0.65 10.32
N VAL A 56 12.42 -0.02 11.45
CA VAL A 56 11.53 -1.18 11.58
C VAL A 56 10.08 -0.77 11.27
N VAL A 57 9.63 0.36 11.81
CA VAL A 57 8.28 0.89 11.58
C VAL A 57 8.07 1.24 10.10
N LEU A 58 9.07 1.87 9.44
CA LEU A 58 8.99 2.21 8.03
C LEU A 58 8.92 0.94 7.16
N VAL A 59 9.79 -0.04 7.40
CA VAL A 59 9.77 -1.31 6.65
C VAL A 59 8.46 -2.05 6.87
N GLY A 60 7.94 -2.08 8.10
CA GLY A 60 6.63 -2.64 8.41
C GLY A 60 5.51 -1.96 7.64
N PHE A 61 5.50 -0.62 7.58
CA PHE A 61 4.56 0.15 6.77
C PHE A 61 4.61 -0.27 5.30
N ILE A 62 5.80 -0.32 4.70
CA ILE A 62 6.00 -0.69 3.30
C ILE A 62 5.43 -2.09 3.01
N ILE A 63 5.78 -3.07 3.84
CA ILE A 63 5.34 -4.46 3.66
C ILE A 63 3.81 -4.56 3.76
N PHE A 64 3.21 -3.99 4.79
CA PHE A 64 1.77 -4.09 5.00
C PHE A 64 0.98 -3.34 3.93
N GLU A 65 1.48 -2.20 3.45
CA GLU A 65 0.87 -1.45 2.37
C GLU A 65 0.89 -2.23 1.04
N ILE A 66 2.02 -2.85 0.67
CA ILE A 66 2.11 -3.71 -0.53
C ILE A 66 1.13 -4.88 -0.43
N ILE A 67 1.07 -5.56 0.72
CA ILE A 67 0.15 -6.68 0.92
C ILE A 67 -1.29 -6.21 0.79
N ALA A 68 -1.67 -5.11 1.44
CA ALA A 68 -3.02 -4.55 1.38
C ALA A 68 -3.44 -4.18 -0.05
N GLN A 69 -2.58 -3.46 -0.78
CA GLN A 69 -2.84 -3.06 -2.16
C GLN A 69 -2.93 -4.28 -3.10
N SER A 70 -2.05 -5.26 -2.93
CA SER A 70 -2.07 -6.50 -3.74
C SER A 70 -3.36 -7.28 -3.52
N LEU A 71 -3.75 -7.50 -2.26
CA LEU A 71 -4.99 -8.22 -1.93
C LEU A 71 -6.23 -7.48 -2.42
N LEU A 72 -6.26 -6.14 -2.33
CA LEU A 72 -7.36 -5.33 -2.84
C LEU A 72 -7.50 -5.50 -4.36
N ILE A 73 -6.41 -5.40 -5.11
CA ILE A 73 -6.39 -5.60 -6.57
C ILE A 73 -6.87 -7.00 -6.94
N LEU A 74 -6.38 -8.04 -6.24
CA LEU A 74 -6.81 -9.42 -6.46
C LEU A 74 -8.33 -9.60 -6.26
N ASN A 75 -8.90 -8.96 -5.24
CA ASN A 75 -10.33 -8.99 -5.00
C ASN A 75 -11.11 -8.29 -6.13
N PHE A 76 -10.64 -7.14 -6.64
CA PHE A 76 -11.25 -6.50 -7.79
C PHE A 76 -11.15 -7.34 -9.07
N TYR A 77 -10.06 -8.06 -9.29
CA TYR A 77 -9.95 -8.99 -10.41
C TYR A 77 -10.93 -10.15 -10.31
N ARG A 78 -11.14 -10.71 -9.11
CA ARG A 78 -12.10 -11.79 -8.87
C ARG A 78 -13.55 -11.33 -9.15
N LEU A 79 -13.88 -10.12 -8.76
CA LEU A 79 -15.21 -9.51 -8.93
C LEU A 79 -15.35 -8.71 -10.23
N LYS A 80 -14.41 -8.86 -11.16
CA LYS A 80 -14.33 -8.08 -12.40
C LYS A 80 -15.64 -8.10 -13.20
N ASN A 81 -16.29 -9.26 -13.32
CA ASN A 81 -17.49 -9.43 -14.12
C ASN A 81 -18.69 -8.72 -13.49
N GLU A 82 -18.82 -8.77 -12.17
CA GLU A 82 -19.91 -8.16 -11.42
C GLU A 82 -19.76 -6.64 -11.33
N LEU A 83 -18.51 -6.18 -11.16
CA LEU A 83 -18.18 -4.77 -10.95
C LEU A 83 -17.80 -4.01 -12.23
N LYS A 84 -17.85 -4.62 -13.42
CA LYS A 84 -17.46 -4.03 -14.70
C LYS A 84 -18.11 -2.68 -15.00
N ASN A 85 -19.36 -2.49 -14.57
CA ASN A 85 -20.11 -1.26 -14.81
C ASN A 85 -19.73 -0.13 -13.84
N TYR A 86 -19.14 -0.46 -12.70
CA TYR A 86 -18.83 0.50 -11.61
C TYR A 86 -17.42 1.04 -11.66
N PHE A 87 -16.47 0.32 -12.24
CA PHE A 87 -15.07 0.77 -12.29
C PHE A 87 -14.42 0.69 -13.67
N ASN A 88 -13.32 1.43 -13.82
CA ASN A 88 -12.54 1.49 -15.05
C ASN A 88 -11.45 0.40 -15.05
N LEU A 89 -11.58 -0.58 -15.96
CA LEU A 89 -10.63 -1.68 -16.10
C LEU A 89 -9.21 -1.22 -16.47
N SER A 90 -9.09 -0.13 -17.25
CA SER A 90 -7.77 0.41 -17.61
C SER A 90 -7.04 0.92 -16.38
N VAL A 91 -7.76 1.62 -15.48
CA VAL A 91 -7.17 2.10 -14.22
C VAL A 91 -6.81 0.93 -13.30
N LEU A 92 -7.60 -0.15 -13.27
CA LEU A 92 -7.24 -1.36 -12.53
C LEU A 92 -5.92 -1.95 -13.03
N LYS A 93 -5.70 -2.03 -14.35
CA LYS A 93 -4.44 -2.51 -14.94
C LYS A 93 -3.26 -1.62 -14.55
N ILE A 94 -3.44 -0.29 -14.59
CA ILE A 94 -2.40 0.67 -14.17
C ILE A 94 -2.06 0.49 -12.68
N LYS A 95 -3.06 0.35 -11.81
CA LYS A 95 -2.84 0.06 -10.38
C LYS A 95 -2.10 -1.25 -10.16
N THR A 96 -2.43 -2.29 -10.93
CA THR A 96 -1.72 -3.58 -10.85
C THR A 96 -0.25 -3.42 -11.23
N LEU A 97 0.02 -2.73 -12.35
CA LEU A 97 1.39 -2.47 -12.79
C LEU A 97 2.18 -1.69 -11.72
N LEU A 98 1.58 -0.63 -11.17
CA LEU A 98 2.19 0.19 -10.13
C LEU A 98 2.55 -0.63 -8.89
N VAL A 99 1.61 -1.45 -8.38
CA VAL A 99 1.87 -2.30 -7.20
C VAL A 99 2.93 -3.36 -7.50
N SER A 100 2.95 -3.93 -8.72
CA SER A 100 3.99 -4.88 -9.13
C SER A 100 5.37 -4.23 -9.16
N ILE A 101 5.48 -3.00 -9.66
CA ILE A 101 6.73 -2.22 -9.63
C ILE A 101 7.17 -1.94 -8.19
N LEU A 102 6.26 -1.45 -7.35
CA LEU A 102 6.58 -1.16 -5.94
C LEU A 102 7.04 -2.40 -5.18
N ALA A 103 6.38 -3.54 -5.39
CA ALA A 103 6.78 -4.82 -4.79
C ALA A 103 8.16 -5.28 -5.29
N SER A 104 8.43 -5.18 -6.59
CA SER A 104 9.72 -5.54 -7.17
C SER A 104 10.85 -4.65 -6.63
N VAL A 105 10.62 -3.33 -6.57
CA VAL A 105 11.58 -2.38 -6.02
C VAL A 105 11.85 -2.69 -4.54
N ALA A 106 10.82 -2.98 -3.74
CA ALA A 106 10.99 -3.34 -2.34
C ALA A 106 11.85 -4.60 -2.19
N ILE A 107 11.58 -5.66 -2.95
CA ILE A 107 12.31 -6.94 -2.90
C ILE A 107 13.78 -6.73 -3.32
N ILE A 108 14.02 -6.03 -4.44
CA ILE A 108 15.38 -5.78 -4.95
C ILE A 108 16.19 -4.91 -3.98
N SER A 109 15.54 -4.00 -3.27
CA SER A 109 16.18 -3.08 -2.34
C SER A 109 16.72 -3.76 -1.07
N ILE A 110 16.14 -4.88 -0.64
CA ILE A 110 16.52 -5.58 0.60
C ILE A 110 18.04 -5.84 0.69
N PRO A 111 18.71 -6.48 -0.28
CA PRO A 111 20.15 -6.74 -0.19
C PRO A 111 20.99 -5.47 -0.18
N PHE A 112 20.55 -4.40 -0.86
CA PHE A 112 21.25 -3.11 -0.85
C PHE A 112 21.09 -2.38 0.49
N LEU A 113 19.94 -2.50 1.14
CA LEU A 113 19.70 -1.93 2.47
C LEU A 113 20.55 -2.62 3.55
N ILE A 114 20.84 -3.90 3.37
CA ILE A 114 21.66 -4.69 4.31
C ILE A 114 23.14 -4.40 4.12
N LYS A 115 23.64 -4.40 2.87
CA LYS A 115 25.08 -4.30 2.56
C LYS A 115 25.64 -2.88 2.52
N ILE A 116 24.90 -1.92 2.01
CA ILE A 116 25.44 -0.59 1.70
C ILE A 116 24.92 0.42 2.70
N GLY A 117 25.82 0.97 3.50
CA GLY A 117 25.55 2.06 4.45
C GLY A 117 25.22 3.41 3.80
N ASN A 118 24.91 3.45 2.49
CA ASN A 118 24.67 4.69 1.75
C ASN A 118 23.34 5.32 2.14
N VAL A 119 23.39 6.40 2.92
CA VAL A 119 22.22 7.12 3.43
C VAL A 119 21.40 7.73 2.29
N HIS A 120 22.04 8.25 1.26
CA HIS A 120 21.37 8.88 0.12
C HIS A 120 20.52 7.89 -0.68
N PHE A 121 21.01 6.67 -0.89
CA PHE A 121 20.25 5.62 -1.56
C PHE A 121 19.00 5.23 -0.78
N LYS A 122 19.11 5.13 0.55
CA LYS A 122 17.95 4.81 1.42
C LYS A 122 16.88 5.87 1.35
N HIS A 123 17.26 7.14 1.46
CA HIS A 123 16.30 8.25 1.33
C HIS A 123 15.66 8.31 -0.05
N GLY A 124 16.44 8.08 -1.12
CA GLY A 124 15.90 8.00 -2.47
C GLY A 124 14.84 6.91 -2.62
N LEU A 125 15.07 5.72 -2.07
CA LEU A 125 14.08 4.62 -2.07
C LEU A 125 12.84 4.97 -1.27
N GLU A 126 12.97 5.52 -0.07
CA GLU A 126 11.86 5.94 0.78
C GLU A 126 10.96 6.93 0.04
N TRP A 127 11.52 7.98 -0.54
CA TRP A 127 10.77 9.00 -1.29
C TRP A 127 10.06 8.44 -2.52
N ASN A 128 10.76 7.64 -3.33
CA ASN A 128 10.14 7.00 -4.50
C ASN A 128 9.00 6.06 -4.12
N TYR A 129 9.16 5.33 -3.01
CA TYR A 129 8.10 4.47 -2.50
C TYR A 129 6.88 5.28 -2.06
N PHE A 130 7.07 6.37 -1.30
CA PHE A 130 5.97 7.26 -0.89
C PHE A 130 5.24 7.85 -2.10
N LEU A 131 5.96 8.31 -3.12
CA LEU A 131 5.35 8.80 -4.36
C LEU A 131 4.50 7.72 -5.04
N GLY A 132 4.97 6.47 -5.08
CA GLY A 132 4.22 5.34 -5.61
C GLY A 132 2.93 5.06 -4.84
N VAL A 133 2.98 5.12 -3.52
CA VAL A 133 1.79 4.97 -2.65
C VAL A 133 0.79 6.10 -2.89
N ILE A 134 1.25 7.36 -2.95
CA ILE A 134 0.40 8.52 -3.26
C ILE A 134 -0.27 8.34 -4.63
N LEU A 135 0.48 7.94 -5.66
CA LEU A 135 -0.04 7.65 -6.99
C LEU A 135 -1.14 6.58 -6.96
N PHE A 136 -0.96 5.52 -6.19
CA PHE A 136 -1.98 4.47 -6.02
C PHE A 136 -3.30 5.04 -5.50
N TYR A 137 -3.24 5.93 -4.50
CA TYR A 137 -4.44 6.57 -3.96
C TYR A 137 -5.03 7.60 -4.92
N LEU A 138 -4.22 8.39 -5.64
CA LEU A 138 -4.69 9.34 -6.65
C LEU A 138 -5.40 8.64 -7.81
N LEU A 139 -4.91 7.49 -8.26
CA LEU A 139 -5.56 6.67 -9.29
C LEU A 139 -6.97 6.22 -8.86
N THR A 140 -7.29 6.23 -7.58
CA THR A 140 -8.63 5.90 -7.08
C THR A 140 -9.68 6.89 -7.57
N ASN A 141 -9.33 8.16 -7.78
CA ASN A 141 -10.26 9.17 -8.31
C ASN A 141 -10.72 8.85 -9.73
N PHE A 142 -9.87 8.19 -10.52
CA PHE A 142 -10.18 7.76 -11.89
C PHE A 142 -10.69 6.33 -11.96
N PHE A 143 -10.68 5.63 -10.84
CA PHE A 143 -11.06 4.22 -10.76
C PHE A 143 -12.58 4.04 -10.87
N TRP A 144 -13.34 4.90 -10.21
CA TRP A 144 -14.80 4.83 -10.20
C TRP A 144 -15.39 5.55 -11.41
N LYS A 145 -16.37 4.92 -12.06
CA LYS A 145 -17.14 5.58 -13.12
C LYS A 145 -18.15 6.57 -12.50
N LYS A 146 -18.29 7.74 -13.11
CA LYS A 146 -19.16 8.83 -12.62
C LYS A 146 -20.66 8.54 -12.66
N ASN A 147 -21.09 7.37 -13.10
CA ASN A 147 -22.50 7.01 -13.26
C ASN A 147 -23.06 6.33 -12.00
N ILE A 148 -22.79 6.93 -10.84
CA ILE A 148 -23.47 6.59 -9.58
C ILE A 148 -24.05 7.89 -9.03
#